data_18b61964d9ff4b0685de24e4e13ae761
#
_entry.id   18b61964d9ff4b0685de24e4e13ae761
#
_cell.length_a   1.000
_cell.length_b   1.000
_cell.length_c   1.000
_cell.angle_alpha   90.00
_cell.angle_beta   90.00
_cell.angle_gamma   90.00
#
_symmetry.space_group_name_H-M   'P 1'
#
loop_
_entity.id
_entity.type
_entity.pdbx_description
1 polymer ?
#
loop_
_entity_poly.entity_id
_entity_poly.type
_entity_poly.pdbx_seq_one_letter_code
_entity_poly.pdbx_strand_id
1 'polypeptide(L)'
;MVSGFMRRFQASGWLAAGAFLAMSVAGCAYSFTGASVPPHLTTIAIPLVDDQSGFGEPGLRELFTYQLTNLFINDNSLEVADRNRADSILEGAITSVSDAPAMIQQGEQVSKRRITVNARFAFQDMKLRKKVWEKTFSNWGDYESGGGGASQRQAGLQEAIRKLTEDILLETVSGW
;
A
#
# COMPACT_ATOMS: atom_id res chain seq x y z
N MET A 1 38.28 5.91 -67.21
CA MET A 1 36.81 5.97 -66.98
C MET A 1 36.37 5.02 -65.90
N VAL A 2 36.85 5.07 -64.67
CA VAL A 2 36.50 4.12 -63.59
C VAL A 2 36.30 4.82 -62.23
N SER A 3 36.24 6.12 -62.10
CA SER A 3 36.20 6.82 -60.79
C SER A 3 34.81 7.33 -60.33
N GLY A 4 33.74 7.08 -61.10
CA GLY A 4 32.40 7.63 -60.80
C GLY A 4 31.46 6.64 -60.07
N PHE A 5 31.78 5.35 -60.02
CA PHE A 5 30.83 4.31 -59.54
C PHE A 5 30.93 4.07 -58.03
N MET A 6 32.07 4.30 -57.40
CA MET A 6 32.25 4.03 -55.93
C MET A 6 31.67 5.10 -55.01
N ARG A 7 31.40 6.32 -55.46
CA ARG A 7 30.86 7.39 -54.61
C ARG A 7 29.35 7.28 -54.30
N ARG A 8 28.61 6.56 -55.13
CA ARG A 8 27.16 6.41 -54.98
C ARG A 8 26.77 5.33 -53.96
N PHE A 9 27.63 4.37 -53.67
CA PHE A 9 27.37 3.30 -52.69
C PHE A 9 27.62 3.74 -51.25
N GLN A 10 28.48 4.74 -50.98
CA GLN A 10 28.74 5.24 -49.66
C GLN A 10 27.65 6.18 -49.13
N ALA A 11 26.98 6.93 -49.99
CA ALA A 11 25.91 7.85 -49.58
C ALA A 11 24.62 7.12 -49.16
N SER A 12 24.31 5.98 -49.76
CA SER A 12 23.11 5.16 -49.43
C SER A 12 23.25 4.45 -48.09
N GLY A 13 24.47 4.06 -47.66
CA GLY A 13 24.71 3.40 -46.38
C GLY A 13 24.50 4.35 -45.19
N TRP A 14 24.84 5.61 -45.34
CA TRP A 14 24.69 6.62 -44.26
C TRP A 14 23.24 7.04 -44.08
N LEU A 15 22.44 7.07 -45.14
CA LEU A 15 21.00 7.36 -45.06
C LEU A 15 20.24 6.20 -44.41
N ALA A 16 20.62 4.95 -44.69
CA ALA A 16 20.03 3.77 -44.07
C ALA A 16 20.38 3.66 -42.56
N ALA A 17 21.62 3.97 -42.19
CA ALA A 17 22.05 3.98 -40.79
C ALA A 17 21.37 5.13 -39.99
N GLY A 18 21.17 6.31 -40.57
CA GLY A 18 20.43 7.41 -39.97
C GLY A 18 18.95 7.11 -39.74
N ALA A 19 18.31 6.43 -40.71
CA ALA A 19 16.91 6.01 -40.59
C ALA A 19 16.71 4.93 -39.52
N PHE A 20 17.66 4.02 -39.34
CA PHE A 20 17.61 2.98 -38.31
C PHE A 20 17.83 3.55 -36.91
N LEU A 21 18.68 4.58 -36.76
CA LEU A 21 18.91 5.25 -35.49
C LEU A 21 17.71 6.15 -35.08
N ALA A 22 17.01 6.75 -36.04
CA ALA A 22 15.81 7.55 -35.78
C ALA A 22 14.60 6.69 -35.36
N MET A 23 14.53 5.42 -35.76
CA MET A 23 13.47 4.50 -35.41
C MET A 23 13.58 3.95 -33.97
N SER A 24 14.80 3.97 -33.39
CA SER A 24 15.04 3.48 -32.02
C SER A 24 14.65 4.48 -30.92
N VAL A 25 14.33 5.72 -31.25
CA VAL A 25 13.92 6.75 -30.25
C VAL A 25 12.39 6.85 -30.09
N ALA A 26 11.61 6.20 -30.96
CA ALA A 26 10.15 6.29 -30.96
C ALA A 26 9.44 5.25 -30.07
N GLY A 27 10.18 4.45 -29.32
CA GLY A 27 9.59 3.32 -28.62
C GLY A 27 9.89 3.27 -27.14
N CYS A 28 9.32 4.13 -26.33
CA CYS A 28 9.01 3.88 -24.90
C CYS A 28 8.15 5.02 -24.35
N ALA A 29 6.97 5.22 -24.89
CA ALA A 29 5.88 5.74 -24.08
C ALA A 29 5.45 4.61 -23.15
N TYR A 30 6.21 4.34 -22.09
CA TYR A 30 5.78 3.50 -20.99
C TYR A 30 4.70 4.29 -20.26
N SER A 31 3.46 4.13 -20.68
CA SER A 31 2.31 4.56 -19.91
C SER A 31 2.25 3.65 -18.69
N PHE A 32 2.80 4.10 -17.56
CA PHE A 32 2.40 3.61 -16.24
C PHE A 32 0.96 4.07 -16.01
N THR A 33 0.02 3.42 -16.65
CA THR A 33 -1.35 3.38 -16.14
C THR A 33 -1.36 2.37 -15.00
N GLY A 34 -0.58 2.66 -13.94
CA GLY A 34 -0.87 2.15 -12.63
C GLY A 34 -2.32 2.55 -12.35
N ALA A 35 -3.16 1.61 -11.97
CA ALA A 35 -4.52 1.87 -11.62
C ALA A 35 -4.53 3.02 -10.59
N SER A 36 -4.89 4.20 -11.02
CA SER A 36 -4.98 5.37 -10.17
C SER A 36 -6.42 5.52 -9.72
N VAL A 37 -6.60 6.11 -8.55
CA VAL A 37 -7.93 6.47 -8.04
C VAL A 37 -8.74 7.14 -9.15
N PRO A 38 -10.00 6.73 -9.39
CA PRO A 38 -10.84 7.36 -10.39
C PRO A 38 -10.96 8.88 -10.18
N PRO A 39 -10.91 9.70 -11.24
CA PRO A 39 -10.83 11.16 -11.12
C PRO A 39 -12.05 11.81 -10.46
N HIS A 40 -13.15 11.08 -10.27
CA HIS A 40 -14.32 11.56 -9.54
C HIS A 40 -14.21 11.42 -8.02
N LEU A 41 -13.23 10.63 -7.52
CA LEU A 41 -12.94 10.47 -6.11
C LEU A 41 -11.71 11.32 -5.75
N THR A 42 -11.93 12.39 -5.02
CA THR A 42 -10.87 13.32 -4.59
C THR A 42 -10.72 13.34 -3.08
N THR A 43 -11.76 12.94 -2.35
CA THR A 43 -11.79 12.99 -0.89
C THR A 43 -12.21 11.65 -0.29
N ILE A 44 -11.69 11.36 0.91
CA ILE A 44 -11.96 10.14 1.66
C ILE A 44 -12.32 10.45 3.11
N ALA A 45 -13.35 9.81 3.63
CA ALA A 45 -13.62 9.80 5.07
C ALA A 45 -13.11 8.49 5.68
N ILE A 46 -12.43 8.61 6.82
CA ILE A 46 -11.92 7.48 7.60
C ILE A 46 -12.51 7.60 9.01
N PRO A 47 -13.67 7.00 9.27
CA PRO A 47 -14.26 6.96 10.61
C PRO A 47 -13.36 6.22 11.59
N LEU A 48 -13.64 6.39 12.89
CA LEU A 48 -12.98 5.62 13.94
C LEU A 48 -13.15 4.11 13.66
N VAL A 49 -12.03 3.40 13.54
CA VAL A 49 -12.00 1.96 13.32
C VAL A 49 -12.58 1.24 14.54
N ASP A 50 -13.47 0.29 14.30
CA ASP A 50 -14.06 -0.48 15.40
C ASP A 50 -13.10 -1.58 15.90
N ASP A 51 -13.23 -1.99 17.17
CA ASP A 51 -12.47 -3.10 17.73
C ASP A 51 -13.43 -4.23 18.17
N GLN A 52 -13.42 -5.29 17.38
CA GLN A 52 -14.18 -6.53 17.61
C GLN A 52 -13.26 -7.67 18.03
N SER A 53 -11.97 -7.41 18.26
CA SER A 53 -10.99 -8.45 18.54
C SER A 53 -11.16 -9.08 19.92
N GLY A 54 -11.75 -8.36 20.87
CA GLY A 54 -11.81 -8.78 22.26
C GLY A 54 -10.45 -8.86 22.97
N PHE A 55 -9.38 -8.33 22.36
CA PHE A 55 -8.03 -8.42 22.90
C PHE A 55 -7.79 -7.54 24.13
N GLY A 56 -8.60 -6.49 24.29
CA GLY A 56 -8.57 -5.62 25.47
C GLY A 56 -7.37 -4.68 25.54
N GLU A 57 -6.73 -4.35 24.40
CA GLU A 57 -5.66 -3.36 24.36
C GLU A 57 -6.22 -1.94 24.41
N PRO A 58 -5.88 -1.16 25.46
CA PRO A 58 -6.37 0.21 25.55
C PRO A 58 -5.85 1.09 24.42
N GLY A 59 -6.73 1.90 23.81
CA GLY A 59 -6.34 2.85 22.75
C GLY A 59 -6.05 2.22 21.38
N LEU A 60 -6.35 0.93 21.18
CA LEU A 60 -6.08 0.23 19.93
C LEU A 60 -6.81 0.85 18.73
N ARG A 61 -8.08 1.22 18.91
CA ARG A 61 -8.92 1.85 17.89
C ARG A 61 -8.35 3.20 17.45
N GLU A 62 -8.01 4.01 18.45
CA GLU A 62 -7.46 5.34 18.26
C GLU A 62 -6.10 5.29 17.58
N LEU A 63 -5.23 4.38 18.02
CA LEU A 63 -3.91 4.17 17.44
C LEU A 63 -4.02 3.75 15.97
N PHE A 64 -4.88 2.77 15.68
CA PHE A 64 -5.09 2.29 14.31
C PHE A 64 -5.63 3.40 13.41
N THR A 65 -6.69 4.08 13.85
CA THR A 65 -7.31 5.17 13.08
C THR A 65 -6.34 6.31 12.84
N TYR A 66 -5.56 6.68 13.86
CA TYR A 66 -4.54 7.72 13.77
C TYR A 66 -3.46 7.38 12.73
N GLN A 67 -2.91 6.15 12.77
CA GLN A 67 -1.88 5.72 11.83
C GLN A 67 -2.45 5.68 10.40
N LEU A 68 -3.63 5.12 10.20
CA LEU A 68 -4.28 5.05 8.90
C LEU A 68 -4.56 6.44 8.33
N THR A 69 -5.13 7.34 9.13
CA THR A 69 -5.45 8.71 8.71
C THR A 69 -4.19 9.50 8.33
N ASN A 70 -3.14 9.42 9.16
CA ASN A 70 -1.87 10.10 8.87
C ASN A 70 -1.21 9.56 7.60
N LEU A 71 -1.34 8.26 7.34
CA LEU A 71 -0.78 7.66 6.14
C LEU A 71 -1.47 8.22 4.88
N PHE A 72 -2.81 8.34 4.87
CA PHE A 72 -3.55 8.97 3.78
C PHE A 72 -3.23 10.45 3.60
N ILE A 73 -3.06 11.20 4.71
CA ILE A 73 -2.64 12.62 4.66
C ILE A 73 -1.26 12.75 4.00
N ASN A 74 -0.31 11.87 4.34
CA ASN A 74 1.05 11.91 3.80
C ASN A 74 1.12 11.43 2.34
N ASP A 75 0.30 10.46 1.95
CA ASP A 75 0.23 9.93 0.59
C ASP A 75 -0.41 10.94 -0.38
N ASN A 76 -1.40 11.70 0.08
CA ASN A 76 -2.08 12.76 -0.66
C ASN A 76 -2.76 12.34 -1.98
N SER A 77 -3.02 11.05 -2.17
CA SER A 77 -3.80 10.54 -3.33
C SER A 77 -5.29 10.85 -3.17
N LEU A 78 -5.78 10.88 -1.93
CA LEU A 78 -7.13 11.25 -1.54
C LEU A 78 -7.04 12.20 -0.33
N GLU A 79 -7.68 13.37 -0.41
CA GLU A 79 -7.74 14.31 0.70
C GLU A 79 -8.67 13.79 1.80
N VAL A 80 -8.19 13.75 3.05
CA VAL A 80 -9.02 13.32 4.18
C VAL A 80 -10.05 14.39 4.51
N ALA A 81 -11.32 14.02 4.55
CA ALA A 81 -12.45 14.91 4.77
C ALA A 81 -13.49 14.31 5.73
N ASP A 82 -14.38 15.16 6.23
CA ASP A 82 -15.51 14.72 7.03
C ASP A 82 -16.47 13.84 6.21
N ARG A 83 -17.09 12.85 6.85
CA ARG A 83 -18.02 11.90 6.24
C ARG A 83 -19.08 12.56 5.34
N ASN A 84 -19.61 13.72 5.74
CA ASN A 84 -20.67 14.40 5.01
C ASN A 84 -20.21 15.10 3.73
N ARG A 85 -18.90 15.26 3.55
CA ARG A 85 -18.29 15.97 2.40
C ARG A 85 -17.40 15.08 1.55
N ALA A 86 -17.14 13.86 2.03
CA ALA A 86 -16.24 12.94 1.36
C ALA A 86 -16.91 12.26 0.15
N ASP A 87 -16.15 12.11 -0.92
CA ASP A 87 -16.54 11.38 -2.14
C ASP A 87 -16.53 9.87 -1.93
N SER A 88 -15.68 9.42 -1.01
CA SER A 88 -15.53 8.01 -0.65
C SER A 88 -15.42 7.82 0.86
N ILE A 89 -15.65 6.60 1.33
CA ILE A 89 -15.52 6.24 2.72
C ILE A 89 -14.79 4.91 2.86
N LEU A 90 -13.85 4.86 3.80
CA LEU A 90 -13.12 3.67 4.19
C LEU A 90 -13.49 3.30 5.62
N GLU A 91 -14.33 2.29 5.77
CA GLU A 91 -14.82 1.80 7.07
C GLU A 91 -14.22 0.44 7.38
N GLY A 92 -13.88 0.20 8.64
CA GLY A 92 -13.33 -1.09 9.02
C GLY A 92 -13.39 -1.40 10.50
N ALA A 93 -13.07 -2.66 10.79
CA ALA A 93 -12.99 -3.18 12.14
C ALA A 93 -11.78 -4.10 12.31
N ILE A 94 -11.12 -4.02 13.45
CA ILE A 94 -10.13 -4.99 13.90
C ILE A 94 -10.89 -6.24 14.34
N THR A 95 -10.67 -7.34 13.64
CA THR A 95 -11.43 -8.58 13.85
C THR A 95 -10.76 -9.53 14.81
N SER A 96 -9.44 -9.53 14.88
CA SER A 96 -8.69 -10.28 15.88
C SER A 96 -7.29 -9.73 16.08
N VAL A 97 -6.77 -9.90 17.28
CA VAL A 97 -5.37 -9.68 17.64
C VAL A 97 -4.90 -10.93 18.38
N SER A 98 -3.75 -11.46 18.00
CA SER A 98 -3.14 -12.62 18.66
C SER A 98 -1.69 -12.32 18.99
N ASP A 99 -1.23 -12.82 20.15
CA ASP A 99 0.14 -12.72 20.64
C ASP A 99 0.66 -14.12 20.93
N ALA A 100 1.59 -14.61 20.13
CA ALA A 100 2.07 -15.98 20.18
C ALA A 100 3.61 -16.04 20.04
N PRO A 101 4.26 -17.13 20.44
CA PRO A 101 5.69 -17.37 20.14
C PRO A 101 5.95 -17.31 18.63
N ALA A 102 6.94 -16.53 18.21
CA ALA A 102 7.28 -16.39 16.78
C ALA A 102 8.07 -17.61 16.27
N MET A 103 8.91 -18.21 17.12
CA MET A 103 9.68 -19.38 16.80
C MET A 103 9.95 -20.18 18.09
N ILE A 104 9.77 -21.50 18.04
CA ILE A 104 10.15 -22.42 19.11
C ILE A 104 11.28 -23.27 18.55
N GLN A 105 12.53 -23.03 18.98
CA GLN A 105 13.64 -23.94 18.74
C GLN A 105 13.70 -24.92 19.92
N GLN A 106 13.91 -26.22 19.64
CA GLN A 106 14.01 -27.23 20.68
C GLN A 106 15.18 -26.90 21.61
N GLY A 107 14.87 -26.62 22.87
CA GLY A 107 15.86 -26.38 23.93
C GLY A 107 16.21 -24.94 24.26
N GLU A 108 15.64 -23.94 23.53
CA GLU A 108 15.82 -22.51 23.83
C GLU A 108 14.55 -21.87 24.44
N GLN A 109 14.77 -20.92 25.35
CA GLN A 109 13.66 -20.07 25.83
C GLN A 109 13.12 -19.25 24.66
N VAL A 110 11.80 -19.12 24.58
CA VAL A 110 11.12 -18.29 23.58
C VAL A 110 11.62 -16.85 23.73
N SER A 111 12.53 -16.43 22.85
CA SER A 111 13.10 -15.08 22.86
C SER A 111 12.29 -14.10 22.01
N LYS A 112 11.56 -14.61 21.01
CA LYS A 112 10.74 -13.79 20.11
C LYS A 112 9.26 -14.16 20.17
N ARG A 113 8.43 -13.14 20.22
CA ARG A 113 6.98 -13.26 20.14
C ARG A 113 6.49 -12.46 18.95
N ARG A 114 5.31 -12.81 18.46
CA ARG A 114 4.64 -12.19 17.31
C ARG A 114 3.25 -11.74 17.70
N ILE A 115 2.95 -10.47 17.44
CA ILE A 115 1.60 -9.95 17.47
C ILE A 115 1.10 -9.92 16.04
N THR A 116 -0.02 -10.61 15.77
CA THR A 116 -0.71 -10.59 14.48
C THR A 116 -2.01 -9.82 14.65
N VAL A 117 -2.27 -8.87 13.78
CA VAL A 117 -3.50 -8.08 13.73
C VAL A 117 -4.24 -8.41 12.45
N ASN A 118 -5.53 -8.75 12.57
CA ASN A 118 -6.42 -8.93 11.44
C ASN A 118 -7.50 -7.86 11.48
N ALA A 119 -7.76 -7.24 10.33
CA ALA A 119 -8.80 -6.23 10.20
C ALA A 119 -9.55 -6.41 8.89
N ARG A 120 -10.86 -6.14 8.93
CA ARG A 120 -11.72 -6.12 7.73
C ARG A 120 -12.04 -4.68 7.40
N PHE A 121 -11.86 -4.30 6.14
CA PHE A 121 -12.16 -2.98 5.63
C PHE A 121 -13.04 -3.06 4.39
N ALA A 122 -13.91 -2.06 4.24
CA ALA A 122 -14.72 -1.84 3.05
C ALA A 122 -14.49 -0.42 2.54
N PHE A 123 -14.24 -0.29 1.26
CA PHE A 123 -14.14 0.98 0.57
C PHE A 123 -15.37 1.20 -0.30
N GLN A 124 -15.99 2.35 -0.15
CA GLN A 124 -17.24 2.69 -0.82
C GLN A 124 -17.13 4.03 -1.55
N ASP A 125 -17.57 4.04 -2.78
CA ASP A 125 -17.80 5.26 -3.55
C ASP A 125 -19.16 5.85 -3.16
N MET A 126 -19.15 7.03 -2.55
CA MET A 126 -20.34 7.71 -2.06
C MET A 126 -21.08 8.45 -3.19
N LYS A 127 -20.36 8.85 -4.26
CA LYS A 127 -20.96 9.49 -5.45
C LYS A 127 -21.78 8.50 -6.25
N LEU A 128 -21.23 7.32 -6.51
CA LEU A 128 -21.91 6.25 -7.24
C LEU A 128 -22.74 5.33 -6.33
N ARG A 129 -22.67 5.51 -5.01
CA ARG A 129 -23.30 4.66 -3.97
C ARG A 129 -22.97 3.17 -4.17
N LYS A 130 -21.72 2.87 -4.45
CA LYS A 130 -21.25 1.53 -4.77
C LYS A 130 -20.12 1.12 -3.83
N LYS A 131 -20.20 -0.10 -3.27
CA LYS A 131 -19.05 -0.74 -2.62
C LYS A 131 -18.04 -1.09 -3.71
N VAL A 132 -16.82 -0.58 -3.58
CA VAL A 132 -15.71 -0.84 -4.51
C VAL A 132 -15.09 -2.18 -4.16
N TRP A 133 -14.70 -2.33 -2.88
CA TRP A 133 -14.17 -3.59 -2.36
C TRP A 133 -14.48 -3.76 -0.87
N GLU A 134 -14.41 -5.00 -0.41
CA GLU A 134 -14.39 -5.40 0.99
C GLU A 134 -13.39 -6.53 1.15
N LYS A 135 -12.37 -6.33 2.00
CA LYS A 135 -11.25 -7.27 2.15
C LYS A 135 -10.84 -7.41 3.61
N THR A 136 -10.23 -8.55 3.92
CA THR A 136 -9.57 -8.79 5.20
C THR A 136 -8.07 -8.68 4.98
N PHE A 137 -7.42 -7.89 5.82
CA PHE A 137 -5.98 -7.69 5.86
C PHE A 137 -5.41 -8.34 7.11
N SER A 138 -4.19 -8.85 7.02
CA SER A 138 -3.49 -9.48 8.12
C SER A 138 -2.02 -9.10 8.07
N ASN A 139 -1.51 -8.55 9.17
CA ASN A 139 -0.08 -8.27 9.26
C ASN A 139 0.43 -8.45 10.69
N TRP A 140 1.75 -8.47 10.87
CA TRP A 140 2.37 -8.78 12.16
C TRP A 140 3.58 -7.93 12.46
N GLY A 141 3.88 -7.82 13.76
CA GLY A 141 5.13 -7.30 14.27
C GLY A 141 5.73 -8.27 15.29
N ASP A 142 7.03 -8.46 15.20
CA ASP A 142 7.78 -9.30 16.13
C ASP A 142 8.40 -8.45 17.25
N TYR A 143 8.52 -9.00 18.44
CA TYR A 143 9.15 -8.34 19.57
C TYR A 143 9.90 -9.35 20.46
N GLU A 144 10.91 -8.85 21.22
CA GLU A 144 11.68 -9.69 22.15
C GLU A 144 10.89 -9.86 23.47
N SER A 145 10.79 -11.09 23.97
CA SER A 145 10.07 -11.39 25.22
C SER A 145 10.89 -11.17 26.48
N GLY A 146 12.17 -10.77 26.34
CA GLY A 146 13.08 -10.48 27.45
C GLY A 146 12.95 -9.03 27.95
N GLY A 147 13.51 -8.74 29.12
CA GLY A 147 13.80 -7.45 29.81
C GLY A 147 13.05 -6.15 29.55
N GLY A 148 12.20 -6.06 28.53
CA GLY A 148 11.48 -4.84 28.13
C GLY A 148 9.94 -4.99 28.02
N GLY A 149 9.43 -6.15 28.33
CA GLY A 149 8.02 -6.58 28.40
C GLY A 149 6.96 -5.73 27.66
N ALA A 150 6.34 -4.79 28.35
CA ALA A 150 5.23 -4.02 27.81
C ALA A 150 5.62 -3.07 26.66
N SER A 151 6.77 -2.41 26.73
CA SER A 151 7.22 -1.46 25.70
C SER A 151 7.60 -2.17 24.39
N GLN A 152 8.24 -3.33 24.46
CA GLN A 152 8.59 -4.13 23.28
C GLN A 152 7.35 -4.73 22.63
N ARG A 153 6.40 -5.22 23.45
CA ARG A 153 5.09 -5.67 22.97
C ARG A 153 4.33 -4.55 22.26
N GLN A 154 4.34 -3.35 22.81
CA GLN A 154 3.73 -2.17 22.20
C GLN A 154 4.41 -1.82 20.87
N ALA A 155 5.73 -1.91 20.77
CA ALA A 155 6.46 -1.70 19.52
C ALA A 155 6.08 -2.74 18.45
N GLY A 156 5.95 -4.03 18.84
CA GLY A 156 5.47 -5.08 17.93
C GLY A 156 4.04 -4.82 17.43
N LEU A 157 3.15 -4.36 18.31
CA LEU A 157 1.78 -3.99 17.94
C LEU A 157 1.75 -2.81 16.95
N GLN A 158 2.53 -1.76 17.23
CA GLN A 158 2.64 -0.60 16.34
C GLN A 158 3.18 -0.98 14.96
N GLU A 159 4.16 -1.86 14.91
CA GLU A 159 4.71 -2.37 13.64
C GLU A 159 3.69 -3.19 12.84
N ALA A 160 2.89 -4.04 13.51
CA ALA A 160 1.81 -4.78 12.87
C ALA A 160 0.77 -3.83 12.26
N ILE A 161 0.34 -2.81 13.02
CA ILE A 161 -0.63 -1.82 12.56
C ILE A 161 -0.06 -1.00 11.39
N ARG A 162 1.20 -0.55 11.48
CA ARG A 162 1.86 0.20 10.41
C ARG A 162 1.82 -0.55 9.08
N LYS A 163 2.26 -1.80 9.06
CA LYS A 163 2.23 -2.64 7.85
C LYS A 163 0.82 -2.86 7.33
N LEU A 164 -0.12 -3.08 8.24
CA LEU A 164 -1.51 -3.33 7.89
C LEU A 164 -2.17 -2.09 7.29
N THR A 165 -1.88 -0.90 7.82
CA THR A 165 -2.37 0.37 7.27
C THR A 165 -1.75 0.70 5.91
N GLU A 166 -0.49 0.32 5.67
CA GLU A 166 0.17 0.42 4.36
C GLU A 166 -0.51 -0.47 3.31
N ASP A 167 -0.83 -1.73 3.67
CA ASP A 167 -1.56 -2.63 2.78
C ASP A 167 -2.96 -2.10 2.43
N ILE A 168 -3.66 -1.51 3.40
CA ILE A 168 -4.99 -0.91 3.20
C ILE A 168 -4.90 0.32 2.27
N LEU A 169 -3.92 1.20 2.48
CA LEU A 169 -3.69 2.34 1.61
C LEU A 169 -3.43 1.86 0.18
N LEU A 170 -2.47 0.94 0.01
CA LEU A 170 -2.09 0.43 -1.30
C LEU A 170 -3.29 -0.16 -2.05
N GLU A 171 -4.13 -0.96 -1.38
CA GLU A 171 -5.36 -1.49 -1.98
C GLU A 171 -6.34 -0.38 -2.37
N THR A 172 -6.44 0.67 -1.55
CA THR A 172 -7.38 1.77 -1.79
C THR A 172 -6.97 2.63 -2.99
N VAL A 173 -5.66 2.88 -3.18
CA VAL A 173 -5.17 3.79 -4.23
C VAL A 173 -4.77 3.08 -5.52
N SER A 174 -4.50 1.76 -5.49
CA SER A 174 -4.02 0.99 -6.64
C SER A 174 -4.90 -0.21 -7.03
N GLY A 175 -5.94 -0.51 -6.28
CA GLY A 175 -6.82 -1.67 -6.49
C GLY A 175 -7.96 -1.46 -7.52
N TRP A 176 -7.79 -0.52 -8.47
CA TRP A 176 -8.82 -0.14 -9.46
C TRP A 176 -8.74 -0.93 -10.77
#